data_ca6cd1093b177c3cad5303c0a5e62f45
#
_entry.id   ca6cd1093b177c3cad5303c0a5e62f45
#
_cell.length_a   1.000
_cell.length_b   1.000
_cell.length_c   1.000
_cell.angle_alpha   90.00
_cell.angle_beta   90.00
_cell.angle_gamma   90.00
#
_symmetry.space_group_name_H-M   'P 1'
#
loop_
_entity.id
_entity.type
_entity.pdbx_description
1 polymer ?
#
loop_
_entity_poly.entity_id
_entity_poly.type
_entity_poly.pdbx_seq_one_letter_code
_entity_poly.pdbx_strand_id
1 'polypeptide(L)'
;MVNTAIKADMASPSAIREAETVMASLNKLGKQVVEKFDVSACTDITGFGLLGHCVEMASASEVTFEINVRDIEYFADAIDYAKMGLVPAGAYKNRGYSIDQSRLDMWKISIWIFCMIHRHQVDC
;
A
#
# COMPACT_ATOMS: atom_id res chain seq x y z
N MET A 1 0.05 -5.96 7.03
CA MET A 1 -1.01 -6.40 7.96
C MET A 1 -1.30 -7.89 7.81
N VAL A 2 -1.67 -8.42 6.64
CA VAL A 2 -1.94 -9.86 6.49
C VAL A 2 -0.73 -10.71 6.90
N ASN A 3 0.48 -10.41 6.42
CA ASN A 3 1.70 -11.12 6.84
C ASN A 3 1.98 -11.01 8.36
N THR A 4 1.65 -9.88 8.98
CA THR A 4 1.76 -9.72 10.43
C THR A 4 0.75 -10.61 11.15
N ALA A 5 -0.48 -10.69 10.65
CA ALA A 5 -1.51 -11.59 11.16
C ALA A 5 -1.13 -13.07 10.98
N ILE A 6 -0.54 -13.44 9.84
CA ILE A 6 -0.02 -14.80 9.59
C ILE A 6 1.07 -15.15 10.62
N LYS A 7 2.05 -14.27 10.82
CA LYS A 7 3.13 -14.48 11.81
C LYS A 7 2.62 -14.56 13.25
N ALA A 8 1.48 -13.95 13.54
CA ALA A 8 0.82 -13.98 14.85
C ALA A 8 -0.18 -15.15 14.98
N ASP A 9 -0.31 -16.01 13.99
CA ASP A 9 -1.30 -17.10 13.92
C ASP A 9 -2.75 -16.62 14.09
N MET A 10 -3.03 -15.42 13.56
CA MET A 10 -4.34 -14.76 13.66
C MET A 10 -4.99 -14.54 12.28
N ALA A 11 -4.33 -14.97 11.20
CA ALA A 11 -4.87 -14.79 9.86
C ALA A 11 -5.93 -15.83 9.53
N SER A 12 -7.02 -15.39 8.90
CA SER A 12 -8.03 -16.30 8.37
C SER A 12 -7.47 -17.14 7.21
N PRO A 13 -7.94 -18.39 7.01
CA PRO A 13 -7.55 -19.18 5.84
C PRO A 13 -7.84 -18.52 4.50
N SER A 14 -8.87 -17.66 4.43
CA SER A 14 -9.20 -16.87 3.23
C SER A 14 -8.16 -15.77 2.99
N ALA A 15 -7.75 -15.03 4.02
CA ALA A 15 -6.74 -14.00 3.92
C ALA A 15 -5.38 -14.57 3.50
N ILE A 16 -5.02 -15.76 4.00
CA ILE A 16 -3.78 -16.46 3.61
C ILE A 16 -3.83 -16.78 2.11
N ARG A 17 -4.88 -17.43 1.63
CA ARG A 17 -5.04 -17.77 0.21
C ARG A 17 -5.06 -16.54 -0.70
N GLU A 18 -5.73 -15.47 -0.28
CA GLU A 18 -5.74 -14.20 -1.02
C GLU A 18 -4.33 -13.62 -1.12
N ALA A 19 -3.59 -13.58 -0.01
CA ALA A 19 -2.22 -13.11 0.02
C ALA A 19 -1.29 -13.94 -0.89
N GLU A 20 -1.36 -15.27 -0.81
CA GLU A 20 -0.59 -16.18 -1.68
C GLU A 20 -0.89 -15.94 -3.16
N THR A 21 -2.17 -15.78 -3.51
CA THR A 21 -2.59 -15.52 -4.90
C THR A 21 -2.02 -14.20 -5.41
N VAL A 22 -2.12 -13.14 -4.61
CA VAL A 22 -1.61 -11.82 -4.99
C VAL A 22 -0.09 -11.81 -5.09
N MET A 23 0.61 -12.46 -4.15
CA MET A 23 2.08 -12.56 -4.17
C MET A 23 2.59 -13.37 -5.38
N ALA A 24 1.85 -14.38 -5.82
CA ALA A 24 2.20 -15.17 -7.01
C ALA A 24 1.89 -14.44 -8.33
N SER A 25 1.12 -13.36 -8.30
CA SER A 25 0.70 -12.62 -9.50
C SER A 25 1.84 -11.74 -10.03
N LEU A 26 2.11 -11.85 -11.33
CA LEU A 26 3.11 -11.02 -12.00
C LEU A 26 2.51 -9.68 -12.45
N ASN A 27 3.27 -8.59 -12.31
CA ASN A 27 2.89 -7.26 -12.80
C ASN A 27 3.01 -7.07 -14.32
N LYS A 28 3.05 -8.18 -15.08
CA LYS A 28 3.19 -8.16 -16.53
C LYS A 28 2.11 -7.36 -17.24
N LEU A 29 0.85 -7.46 -16.77
CA LEU A 29 -0.27 -6.71 -17.34
C LEU A 29 -0.12 -5.21 -17.13
N GLY A 30 0.37 -4.79 -15.96
CA GLY A 30 0.66 -3.38 -15.67
C GLY A 30 1.66 -2.79 -16.68
N LYS A 31 2.76 -3.51 -16.93
CA LYS A 31 3.74 -3.12 -17.95
C LYS A 31 3.09 -2.96 -19.33
N GLN A 32 2.32 -3.93 -19.76
CA GLN A 32 1.64 -3.92 -21.08
C GLN A 32 0.66 -2.77 -21.23
N VAL A 33 0.04 -2.31 -20.14
CA VAL A 33 -0.86 -1.15 -20.13
C VAL A 33 -0.05 0.13 -20.22
N VAL A 34 0.97 0.30 -19.38
CA VAL A 34 1.83 1.47 -19.31
C VAL A 34 2.52 1.77 -20.65
N GLU A 35 2.97 0.72 -21.38
CA GLU A 35 3.60 0.85 -22.69
C GLU A 35 2.70 1.48 -23.78
N LYS A 36 1.38 1.60 -23.53
CA LYS A 36 0.43 2.22 -24.47
C LYS A 36 0.26 3.73 -24.28
N PHE A 37 0.88 4.29 -23.26
CA PHE A 37 0.77 5.70 -22.89
C PHE A 37 2.13 6.38 -22.95
N ASP A 38 2.12 7.68 -23.16
CA ASP A 38 3.32 8.52 -23.03
C ASP A 38 3.54 8.77 -21.53
N VAL A 39 4.43 7.96 -20.93
CA VAL A 39 4.62 7.89 -19.47
C VAL A 39 5.87 8.67 -19.08
N SER A 40 5.70 9.72 -18.29
CA SER A 40 6.81 10.54 -17.79
C SER A 40 7.55 9.93 -16.59
N ALA A 41 6.85 9.14 -15.77
CA ALA A 41 7.42 8.48 -14.59
C ALA A 41 6.68 7.18 -14.27
N CYS A 42 7.39 6.21 -13.71
CA CYS A 42 6.81 4.95 -13.25
C CYS A 42 7.61 4.43 -12.05
N THR A 43 6.92 3.90 -11.07
CA THR A 43 7.53 3.21 -9.93
C THR A 43 6.72 1.97 -9.57
N ASP A 44 7.37 0.98 -9.00
CA ASP A 44 6.70 -0.13 -8.33
C ASP A 44 6.46 0.20 -6.85
N ILE A 45 5.49 -0.46 -6.25
CA ILE A 45 5.18 -0.28 -4.83
C ILE A 45 5.85 -1.39 -4.04
N THR A 46 6.73 -1.01 -3.12
CA THR A 46 7.49 -1.91 -2.26
C THR A 46 7.27 -1.59 -0.77
N GLY A 47 8.21 -1.93 0.11
CA GLY A 47 8.12 -1.74 1.56
C GLY A 47 7.84 -0.31 2.04
N PHE A 48 8.03 0.69 1.18
CA PHE A 48 7.69 2.07 1.50
C PHE A 48 6.20 2.39 1.36
N GLY A 49 5.45 1.51 0.68
CA GLY A 49 4.00 1.59 0.51
C GLY A 49 3.55 2.59 -0.54
N LEU A 50 2.27 2.56 -0.89
CA LEU A 50 1.68 3.40 -1.92
C LEU A 50 1.95 4.89 -1.67
N LEU A 51 1.63 5.38 -0.47
CA LEU A 51 1.76 6.80 -0.16
C LEU A 51 3.22 7.27 -0.18
N GLY A 52 4.15 6.46 0.34
CA GLY A 52 5.58 6.78 0.30
C GLY A 52 6.09 6.96 -1.13
N HIS A 53 5.81 6.01 -2.02
CA HIS A 53 6.21 6.10 -3.42
C HIS A 53 5.48 7.20 -4.19
N CYS A 54 4.20 7.47 -3.88
CA CYS A 54 3.50 8.61 -4.45
C CYS A 54 4.13 9.95 -4.04
N VAL A 55 4.54 10.08 -2.78
CA VAL A 55 5.25 11.28 -2.30
C VAL A 55 6.59 11.45 -3.01
N GLU A 56 7.39 10.39 -3.13
CA GLU A 56 8.65 10.43 -3.86
C GLU A 56 8.46 10.86 -5.32
N MET A 57 7.51 10.23 -6.01
CA MET A 57 7.23 10.52 -7.43
C MET A 57 6.71 11.94 -7.61
N ALA A 58 5.77 12.39 -6.78
CA ALA A 58 5.20 13.73 -6.83
C ALA A 58 6.28 14.80 -6.58
N SER A 59 7.13 14.59 -5.57
CA SER A 59 8.22 15.49 -5.23
C SER A 59 9.27 15.58 -6.35
N ALA A 60 9.66 14.44 -6.91
CA ALA A 60 10.65 14.39 -7.99
C ALA A 60 10.12 15.01 -9.31
N SER A 61 8.82 15.00 -9.51
CA SER A 61 8.15 15.56 -10.70
C SER A 61 7.62 16.98 -10.49
N GLU A 62 7.76 17.54 -9.28
CA GLU A 62 7.23 18.86 -8.89
C GLU A 62 5.73 19.02 -9.13
N VAL A 63 4.96 17.95 -8.85
CA VAL A 63 3.50 17.92 -9.03
C VAL A 63 2.79 17.52 -7.74
N THR A 64 1.48 17.70 -7.71
CA THR A 64 0.62 17.23 -6.63
C THR A 64 -0.21 16.04 -7.11
N PHE A 65 -0.20 14.95 -6.34
CA PHE A 65 -1.07 13.80 -6.57
C PHE A 65 -2.30 13.90 -5.69
N GLU A 66 -3.48 13.74 -6.31
CA GLU A 66 -4.73 13.53 -5.60
C GLU A 66 -5.09 12.05 -5.64
N ILE A 67 -5.25 11.44 -4.47
CA ILE A 67 -5.55 10.01 -4.35
C ILE A 67 -6.91 9.85 -3.68
N ASN A 68 -7.88 9.30 -4.41
CA ASN A 68 -9.15 8.93 -3.83
C ASN A 68 -9.02 7.58 -3.12
N VAL A 69 -8.98 7.62 -1.80
CA VAL A 69 -8.79 6.45 -0.94
C VAL A 69 -9.88 5.38 -1.13
N ARG A 70 -11.08 5.77 -1.57
CA ARG A 70 -12.20 4.84 -1.81
C ARG A 70 -11.97 3.92 -3.01
N ASP A 71 -11.12 4.34 -3.94
CA ASP A 71 -10.81 3.59 -5.15
C ASP A 71 -9.60 2.65 -4.97
N ILE A 72 -8.98 2.65 -3.76
CA ILE A 72 -7.86 1.77 -3.44
C ILE A 72 -8.39 0.39 -3.05
N GLU A 73 -8.02 -0.63 -3.81
CA GLU A 73 -8.29 -2.01 -3.46
C GLU A 73 -7.36 -2.50 -2.33
N TYR A 74 -7.91 -3.29 -1.41
CA TYR A 74 -7.19 -3.86 -0.28
C TYR A 74 -7.70 -5.26 0.05
N PHE A 75 -6.90 -6.01 0.81
CA PHE A 75 -7.32 -7.32 1.33
C PHE A 75 -8.52 -7.19 2.26
N ALA A 76 -9.52 -8.07 2.12
CA ALA A 76 -10.78 -7.98 2.84
C ALA A 76 -10.60 -7.83 4.36
N ASP A 77 -9.71 -8.62 4.97
CA ASP A 77 -9.49 -8.65 6.42
C ASP A 77 -8.47 -7.59 6.91
N ALA A 78 -7.83 -6.83 6.00
CA ALA A 78 -6.71 -5.96 6.38
C ALA A 78 -7.11 -4.81 7.31
N ILE A 79 -8.31 -4.27 7.16
CA ILE A 79 -8.84 -3.21 8.04
C ILE A 79 -9.04 -3.74 9.47
N ASP A 80 -9.55 -4.96 9.60
CA ASP A 80 -9.80 -5.53 10.92
C ASP A 80 -8.50 -5.93 11.60
N TYR A 81 -7.53 -6.45 10.87
CA TYR A 81 -6.17 -6.65 11.39
C TYR A 81 -5.52 -5.33 11.86
N ALA A 82 -5.72 -4.25 11.11
CA ALA A 82 -5.24 -2.93 11.52
C ALA A 82 -5.89 -2.44 12.82
N LYS A 83 -7.20 -2.62 12.98
CA LYS A 83 -7.93 -2.29 14.22
C LYS A 83 -7.45 -3.12 15.42
N MET A 84 -7.02 -4.37 15.19
CA MET A 84 -6.42 -5.24 16.19
C MET A 84 -4.97 -4.86 16.53
N GLY A 85 -4.40 -3.85 15.87
CA GLY A 85 -3.00 -3.44 16.07
C GLY A 85 -1.97 -4.30 15.32
N LEU A 86 -2.40 -5.19 14.43
CA LEU A 86 -1.52 -6.04 13.61
C LEU A 86 -0.93 -5.23 12.46
N VAL A 87 -0.23 -4.15 12.78
CA VAL A 87 0.39 -3.22 11.83
C VAL A 87 1.90 -3.44 11.84
N PRO A 88 2.54 -3.62 10.66
CA PRO A 88 3.99 -3.75 10.58
C PRO A 88 4.71 -2.51 11.13
N ALA A 89 5.84 -2.71 11.82
CA ALA A 89 6.62 -1.61 12.37
C ALA A 89 7.09 -0.60 11.28
N GLY A 90 7.35 -1.08 10.06
CA GLY A 90 7.69 -0.26 8.90
C GLY A 90 6.61 0.77 8.55
N ALA A 91 5.32 0.44 8.74
CA ALA A 91 4.23 1.35 8.44
C ALA A 91 4.28 2.65 9.28
N TYR A 92 4.67 2.53 10.55
CA TYR A 92 4.84 3.69 11.43
C TYR A 92 6.00 4.59 10.99
N LYS A 93 7.10 4.00 10.53
CA LYS A 93 8.25 4.75 9.99
C LYS A 93 7.88 5.47 8.69
N ASN A 94 7.20 4.78 7.78
CA ASN A 94 6.73 5.32 6.51
C ASN A 94 5.76 6.49 6.75
N ARG A 95 4.88 6.38 7.74
CA ARG A 95 4.01 7.47 8.16
C ARG A 95 4.80 8.71 8.56
N GLY A 96 5.81 8.56 9.41
CA GLY A 96 6.67 9.68 9.82
C GLY A 96 7.30 10.42 8.65
N TYR A 97 7.72 9.68 7.62
CA TYR A 97 8.28 10.28 6.40
C TYR A 97 7.25 11.07 5.58
N SER A 98 6.06 10.53 5.41
CA SER A 98 5.08 11.10 4.46
C SER A 98 4.15 12.14 5.07
N ILE A 99 4.07 12.25 6.41
CA ILE A 99 3.04 13.08 7.08
C ILE A 99 3.17 14.57 6.76
N ASP A 100 4.39 15.07 6.70
CA ASP A 100 4.64 16.49 6.47
C ASP A 100 4.46 16.89 4.99
N GLN A 101 4.44 15.91 4.09
CA GLN A 101 4.30 16.09 2.65
C GLN A 101 2.89 15.75 2.14
N SER A 102 2.03 15.22 3.02
CA SER A 102 0.68 14.79 2.67
C SER A 102 -0.36 15.66 3.35
N ARG A 103 -1.33 16.14 2.58
CA ARG A 103 -2.52 16.78 3.10
C ARG A 103 -3.67 15.78 3.10
N LEU A 104 -4.20 15.49 4.30
CA LEU A 104 -5.31 14.55 4.47
C LEU A 104 -6.56 15.31 4.89
N ASP A 105 -7.50 15.46 3.99
CA ASP A 105 -8.81 16.00 4.31
C ASP A 105 -9.69 14.91 4.91
N MET A 106 -9.92 14.97 6.23
CA MET A 106 -11.00 14.28 6.96
C MET A 106 -10.91 12.75 7.17
N TRP A 107 -9.73 12.08 7.26
CA TRP A 107 -9.68 10.62 7.44
C TRP A 107 -9.01 10.16 8.75
N LYS A 108 -9.56 9.07 9.30
CA LYS A 108 -9.02 8.45 10.52
C LYS A 108 -7.62 7.87 10.28
N ILE A 109 -6.76 7.98 11.28
CA ILE A 109 -5.36 7.46 11.31
C ILE A 109 -5.23 6.02 10.80
N SER A 110 -6.24 5.16 11.02
CA SER A 110 -6.24 3.77 10.56
C SER A 110 -6.18 3.62 9.04
N ILE A 111 -6.88 4.47 8.30
CA ILE A 111 -6.87 4.45 6.82
C ILE A 111 -5.54 4.99 6.30
N TRP A 112 -4.96 5.94 6.99
CA TRP A 112 -3.67 6.51 6.65
C TRP A 112 -2.53 5.46 6.74
N ILE A 113 -2.48 4.69 7.83
CA ILE A 113 -1.56 3.55 7.98
C ILE A 113 -1.78 2.54 6.85
N PHE A 114 -3.03 2.36 6.43
CA PHE A 114 -3.44 1.42 5.40
C PHE A 114 -2.96 1.82 3.99
N CYS A 115 -3.06 3.09 3.61
CA CYS A 115 -2.54 3.60 2.33
C CYS A 115 -1.02 3.46 2.20
N MET A 116 -0.31 3.22 3.30
CA MET A 116 1.12 2.98 3.31
C MET A 116 1.51 1.53 2.99
N ILE A 117 0.55 0.62 2.97
CA ILE A 117 0.81 -0.81 2.73
C ILE A 117 -0.03 -1.25 1.54
N HIS A 118 0.60 -1.27 0.39
CA HIS A 118 -0.06 -1.71 -0.84
C HIS A 118 -0.28 -3.22 -0.86
N ARG A 119 -1.25 -3.66 -1.68
CA ARG A 119 -1.65 -5.05 -1.88
C ARG A 119 -0.50 -5.98 -2.31
N HIS A 120 0.48 -5.45 -3.03
CA HIS A 120 1.63 -6.19 -3.56
C HIS A 120 2.88 -6.15 -2.68
N GLN A 121 2.80 -5.61 -1.47
CA GLN A 121 3.95 -5.58 -0.60
C GLN A 121 4.26 -6.96 -0.04
N VAL A 122 5.22 -7.61 -0.65
CA VAL A 122 5.87 -8.82 -0.15
C VAL A 122 7.10 -8.35 0.61
N ASP A 123 7.05 -8.42 1.92
CA ASP A 123 8.26 -8.31 2.72
C ASP A 123 9.07 -9.60 2.53
N CYS A 124 10.24 -9.46 1.91
CA CYS A 124 11.29 -10.48 1.94
C CYS A 124 11.82 -10.69 3.36
#